data_9f2c52486e412990d47f7c76fb08fa2b
#
_entry.id   9f2c52486e412990d47f7c76fb08fa2b
#
_cell.length_a   1.000
_cell.length_b   1.000
_cell.length_c   1.000
_cell.angle_alpha   90.00
_cell.angle_beta   90.00
_cell.angle_gamma   90.00
#
_symmetry.space_group_name_H-M   'P 1'
#
loop_
_entity.id
_entity.type
_entity.pdbx_description
1 polymer ?
#
loop_
_entity_poly.entity_id
_entity_poly.type
_entity_poly.pdbx_seq_one_letter_code
_entity_poly.pdbx_strand_id
1 'polypeptide(L)'
;VNPKRPEIGGHRCYASIDDLPEAPDAVFLAIPREPAIEALQKLAAMGAGGVVCYTAGFGETGTDGADMEARLLEAAGDLALVGPNCYGLINYIDKVALWPFAHGGECPGYGAAIITQSGMLSSDFTMSQRSVPFAYMVSAGNQSAIRIEDFIDVLCDRDEVRVFGLHIEAIKDAVQFESVARKALKLGKPIVAL
;
A
#
# COMPACT_ATOMS: atom_id res chain seq x y z
N VAL A 1 13.58 5.50 11.03
CA VAL A 1 13.56 5.80 12.48
C VAL A 1 13.84 4.53 13.26
N ASN A 2 14.75 4.58 14.22
CA ASN A 2 15.02 3.48 15.14
C ASN A 2 15.64 4.02 16.44
N PRO A 3 14.96 3.91 17.61
CA PRO A 3 15.43 4.49 18.87
C PRO A 3 16.66 3.78 19.47
N LYS A 4 17.00 2.58 18.96
CA LYS A 4 18.08 1.75 19.52
C LYS A 4 19.35 1.69 18.66
N ARG A 5 19.25 2.11 17.39
CA ARG A 5 20.36 2.01 16.44
C ARG A 5 20.62 3.37 15.77
N PRO A 6 21.84 3.89 15.79
CA PRO A 6 22.17 5.15 15.11
C PRO A 6 22.26 5.00 13.59
N GLU A 7 22.44 3.77 13.11
CA GLU A 7 22.62 3.46 11.69
C GLU A 7 22.06 2.06 11.35
N ILE A 8 21.49 1.92 10.16
CA ILE A 8 21.08 0.64 9.57
C ILE A 8 21.41 0.67 8.08
N GLY A 9 22.18 -0.33 7.60
CA GLY A 9 22.50 -0.47 6.18
C GLY A 9 23.25 0.72 5.57
N GLY A 10 24.09 1.42 6.36
CA GLY A 10 24.80 2.63 5.91
C GLY A 10 23.98 3.92 5.99
N HIS A 11 22.70 3.83 6.43
CA HIS A 11 21.83 4.98 6.55
C HIS A 11 21.66 5.43 8.01
N ARG A 12 21.78 6.73 8.25
CA ARG A 12 21.53 7.32 9.56
C ARG A 12 20.11 7.01 10.03
N CYS A 13 19.98 6.57 11.29
CA CYS A 13 18.69 6.44 11.95
C CYS A 13 18.44 7.62 12.90
N TYR A 14 17.23 8.15 12.86
CA TYR A 14 16.74 9.10 13.82
C TYR A 14 16.08 8.35 14.98
N ALA A 15 16.19 8.88 16.20
CA ALA A 15 15.66 8.22 17.39
C ALA A 15 14.12 8.25 17.45
N SER A 16 13.53 9.32 16.95
CA SER A 16 12.08 9.52 16.87
C SER A 16 11.66 10.13 15.52
N ILE A 17 10.37 10.16 15.26
CA ILE A 17 9.77 10.89 14.11
C ILE A 17 10.02 12.39 14.26
N ASP A 18 9.96 12.89 15.48
CA ASP A 18 10.15 14.32 15.80
C ASP A 18 11.58 14.81 15.49
N ASP A 19 12.56 13.90 15.36
CA ASP A 19 13.95 14.22 15.00
C ASP A 19 14.20 14.24 13.47
N LEU A 20 13.19 13.91 12.65
CA LEU A 20 13.33 13.94 11.20
C LEU A 20 13.55 15.38 10.71
N PRO A 21 14.48 15.62 9.77
CA PRO A 21 14.78 16.96 9.28
C PRO A 21 13.67 17.54 8.39
N GLU A 22 12.84 16.69 7.82
CA GLU A 22 11.76 17.05 6.88
C GLU A 22 10.66 15.98 6.89
N ALA A 23 9.48 16.32 6.40
CA ALA A 23 8.40 15.38 6.22
C ALA A 23 8.78 14.31 5.17
N PRO A 24 8.62 13.01 5.45
CA PRO A 24 8.89 11.96 4.48
C PRO A 24 7.81 11.91 3.40
N ASP A 25 8.20 11.74 2.12
CA ASP A 25 7.26 11.52 1.02
C ASP A 25 6.49 10.20 1.17
N ALA A 26 7.15 9.17 1.69
CA ALA A 26 6.57 7.84 1.87
C ALA A 26 7.12 7.13 3.10
N VAL A 27 6.25 6.42 3.81
CA VAL A 27 6.60 5.72 5.06
C VAL A 27 6.16 4.26 4.99
N PHE A 28 7.05 3.36 5.38
CA PHE A 28 6.70 1.97 5.68
C PHE A 28 6.63 1.79 7.20
N LEU A 29 5.40 1.60 7.73
CA LEU A 29 5.12 1.54 9.16
C LEU A 29 4.94 0.09 9.60
N ALA A 30 5.92 -0.44 10.33
CA ALA A 30 5.98 -1.84 10.76
C ALA A 30 6.32 -1.93 12.26
N ILE A 31 5.46 -1.38 13.10
CA ILE A 31 5.58 -1.36 14.57
C ILE A 31 4.26 -1.77 15.21
N PRO A 32 4.19 -2.16 16.50
CA PRO A 32 2.94 -2.58 17.13
C PRO A 32 1.82 -1.54 17.04
N ARG A 33 0.56 -1.98 17.17
CA ARG A 33 -0.65 -1.18 16.91
C ARG A 33 -0.70 0.18 17.61
N GLU A 34 -0.55 0.21 18.93
CA GLU A 34 -0.63 1.48 19.68
C GLU A 34 0.46 2.47 19.26
N PRO A 35 1.76 2.09 19.24
CA PRO A 35 2.80 2.95 18.66
C PRO A 35 2.55 3.34 17.20
N ALA A 36 1.89 2.50 16.40
CA ALA A 36 1.58 2.81 14.99
C ALA A 36 0.57 3.96 14.89
N ILE A 37 -0.46 3.99 15.74
CA ILE A 37 -1.44 5.08 15.80
C ILE A 37 -0.75 6.40 16.21
N GLU A 38 0.10 6.38 17.24
CA GLU A 38 0.86 7.57 17.65
C GLU A 38 1.81 8.07 16.56
N ALA A 39 2.50 7.14 15.90
CA ALA A 39 3.41 7.47 14.79
C ALA A 39 2.64 8.09 13.62
N LEU A 40 1.47 7.55 13.29
CA LEU A 40 0.64 8.02 12.20
C LEU A 40 0.13 9.44 12.46
N GLN A 41 -0.30 9.74 13.69
CA GLN A 41 -0.70 11.08 14.09
C GLN A 41 0.43 12.11 13.91
N LYS A 42 1.67 11.73 14.30
CA LYS A 42 2.84 12.60 14.10
C LYS A 42 3.18 12.81 12.63
N LEU A 43 3.12 11.73 11.83
CA LEU A 43 3.36 11.79 10.39
C LEU A 43 2.33 12.66 9.66
N ALA A 44 1.06 12.54 10.04
CA ALA A 44 0.00 13.39 9.51
C ALA A 44 0.23 14.87 9.86
N ALA A 45 0.54 15.16 11.13
CA ALA A 45 0.84 16.53 11.59
C ALA A 45 2.08 17.13 10.92
N MET A 46 3.07 16.29 10.56
CA MET A 46 4.29 16.69 9.85
C MET A 46 4.04 16.94 8.36
N GLY A 47 2.95 16.44 7.79
CA GLY A 47 2.66 16.52 6.37
C GLY A 47 3.36 15.47 5.53
N ALA A 48 3.52 14.25 6.05
CA ALA A 48 4.04 13.12 5.28
C ALA A 48 3.18 12.84 4.03
N GLY A 49 3.78 12.39 2.94
CA GLY A 49 3.06 12.17 1.68
C GLY A 49 2.14 10.95 1.70
N GLY A 50 2.54 9.86 2.36
CA GLY A 50 1.72 8.66 2.51
C GLY A 50 2.37 7.58 3.36
N VAL A 51 1.54 6.66 3.84
CA VAL A 51 1.97 5.56 4.73
C VAL A 51 1.45 4.23 4.24
N VAL A 52 2.33 3.24 4.17
CA VAL A 52 1.97 1.83 4.11
C VAL A 52 2.00 1.28 5.54
N CYS A 53 0.87 0.84 6.07
CA CYS A 53 0.76 0.24 7.39
C CYS A 53 0.79 -1.30 7.28
N TYR A 54 1.98 -1.88 7.49
CA TYR A 54 2.18 -3.33 7.49
C TYR A 54 1.53 -4.03 8.68
N THR A 55 1.38 -3.31 9.79
CA THR A 55 0.91 -3.84 11.07
C THR A 55 -0.50 -4.43 10.96
N ALA A 56 -0.67 -5.64 11.47
CA ALA A 56 -1.93 -6.35 11.59
C ALA A 56 -2.55 -6.19 12.99
N GLY A 57 -3.77 -6.71 13.17
CA GLY A 57 -4.51 -6.71 14.44
C GLY A 57 -5.52 -5.58 14.54
N PHE A 58 -6.03 -5.12 13.43
CA PHE A 58 -7.08 -4.12 13.31
C PHE A 58 -8.44 -4.78 12.97
N GLY A 59 -9.23 -4.21 12.10
CA GLY A 59 -10.59 -4.68 11.81
C GLY A 59 -10.75 -6.16 11.46
N GLU A 60 -9.69 -6.82 10.98
CA GLU A 60 -9.67 -8.25 10.71
C GLU A 60 -9.75 -9.13 11.98
N THR A 61 -9.55 -8.56 13.18
CA THR A 61 -9.56 -9.31 14.45
C THR A 61 -10.87 -9.19 15.24
N GLY A 62 -11.91 -8.58 14.66
CA GLY A 62 -13.21 -8.42 15.29
C GLY A 62 -13.42 -7.09 15.98
N THR A 63 -14.27 -7.02 17.01
CA THR A 63 -14.71 -5.76 17.63
C THR A 63 -13.56 -4.91 18.19
N ASP A 64 -12.66 -5.52 18.96
CA ASP A 64 -11.50 -4.81 19.53
C ASP A 64 -10.59 -4.25 18.41
N GLY A 65 -10.48 -4.99 17.30
CA GLY A 65 -9.74 -4.55 16.13
C GLY A 65 -10.41 -3.41 15.38
N ALA A 66 -11.74 -3.41 15.33
CA ALA A 66 -12.51 -2.33 14.70
C ALA A 66 -12.34 -0.99 15.44
N ASP A 67 -12.33 -1.00 16.77
CA ASP A 67 -12.08 0.20 17.57
C ASP A 67 -10.65 0.74 17.35
N MET A 68 -9.68 -0.17 17.24
CA MET A 68 -8.29 0.20 16.93
C MET A 68 -8.15 0.78 15.52
N GLU A 69 -8.88 0.22 14.55
CA GLU A 69 -8.91 0.72 13.18
C GLU A 69 -9.55 2.11 13.09
N ALA A 70 -10.63 2.35 13.82
CA ALA A 70 -11.25 3.67 13.91
C ALA A 70 -10.26 4.73 14.44
N ARG A 71 -9.51 4.40 15.52
CA ARG A 71 -8.46 5.26 16.06
C ARG A 71 -7.30 5.48 15.08
N LEU A 72 -6.93 4.45 14.32
CA LEU A 72 -5.92 4.55 13.27
C LEU A 72 -6.35 5.53 12.18
N LEU A 73 -7.60 5.45 11.72
CA LEU A 73 -8.17 6.35 10.72
C LEU A 73 -8.28 7.79 11.23
N GLU A 74 -8.70 7.99 12.47
CA GLU A 74 -8.73 9.30 13.10
C GLU A 74 -7.32 9.92 13.17
N ALA A 75 -6.30 9.13 13.54
CA ALA A 75 -4.92 9.56 13.58
C ALA A 75 -4.33 9.88 12.20
N ALA A 76 -4.77 9.17 11.16
CA ALA A 76 -4.36 9.44 9.77
C ALA A 76 -4.95 10.74 9.23
N GLY A 77 -6.21 11.07 9.57
CA GLY A 77 -6.91 12.19 8.97
C GLY A 77 -6.91 12.09 7.44
N ASP A 78 -6.40 13.12 6.77
CA ASP A 78 -6.30 13.19 5.31
C ASP A 78 -5.03 12.52 4.74
N LEU A 79 -4.16 11.94 5.60
CA LEU A 79 -2.94 11.29 5.14
C LEU A 79 -3.26 10.01 4.35
N ALA A 80 -2.65 9.85 3.20
CA ALA A 80 -2.80 8.66 2.38
C ALA A 80 -2.31 7.41 3.13
N LEU A 81 -3.24 6.49 3.47
CA LEU A 81 -2.97 5.28 4.25
C LEU A 81 -3.34 4.03 3.47
N VAL A 82 -2.33 3.21 3.15
CA VAL A 82 -2.48 1.89 2.54
C VAL A 82 -2.46 0.82 3.63
N GLY A 83 -3.41 -0.07 3.62
CA GLY A 83 -3.60 -1.09 4.65
C GLY A 83 -4.67 -0.70 5.67
N PRO A 84 -4.50 -1.01 6.95
CA PRO A 84 -3.45 -1.84 7.59
C PRO A 84 -3.46 -3.31 7.16
N ASN A 85 -2.63 -4.14 7.81
CA ASN A 85 -2.57 -5.57 7.52
C ASN A 85 -2.25 -5.87 6.05
N CYS A 86 -1.25 -5.19 5.49
CA CYS A 86 -0.86 -5.29 4.08
C CYS A 86 0.65 -5.45 3.94
N TYR A 87 1.11 -5.98 2.80
CA TYR A 87 2.54 -5.99 2.49
C TYR A 87 3.00 -4.69 1.83
N GLY A 88 2.07 -3.89 1.32
CA GLY A 88 2.36 -2.57 0.76
C GLY A 88 2.41 -2.53 -0.75
N LEU A 89 3.36 -1.81 -1.30
CA LEU A 89 3.42 -1.61 -2.74
C LEU A 89 4.84 -1.66 -3.31
N ILE A 90 4.91 -2.07 -4.57
CA ILE A 90 6.11 -2.00 -5.41
C ILE A 90 5.74 -1.27 -6.70
N ASN A 91 6.44 -0.19 -6.96
CA ASN A 91 6.41 0.52 -8.23
C ASN A 91 7.64 0.10 -9.04
N TYR A 92 7.46 -0.79 -10.00
CA TYR A 92 8.54 -1.30 -10.84
C TYR A 92 9.01 -0.28 -11.88
N ILE A 93 8.17 0.69 -12.23
CA ILE A 93 8.50 1.75 -13.20
C ILE A 93 9.57 2.67 -12.61
N ASP A 94 9.33 3.19 -11.42
CA ASP A 94 10.24 4.12 -10.74
C ASP A 94 11.23 3.39 -9.81
N LYS A 95 11.16 2.05 -9.72
CA LYS A 95 12.02 1.19 -8.90
C LYS A 95 11.97 1.54 -7.41
N VAL A 96 10.77 1.78 -6.91
CA VAL A 96 10.49 2.08 -5.50
C VAL A 96 9.68 0.95 -4.88
N ALA A 97 10.09 0.49 -3.70
CA ALA A 97 9.37 -0.53 -2.95
C ALA A 97 9.19 -0.12 -1.49
N LEU A 98 7.94 -0.09 -1.04
CA LEU A 98 7.54 -0.09 0.36
C LEU A 98 7.01 -1.50 0.66
N TRP A 99 7.95 -2.43 0.88
CA TRP A 99 7.70 -3.87 0.87
C TRP A 99 8.59 -4.60 1.89
N PRO A 100 8.06 -5.57 2.68
CA PRO A 100 8.80 -6.13 3.80
C PRO A 100 9.77 -7.26 3.43
N PHE A 101 9.70 -7.80 2.21
CA PHE A 101 10.45 -8.99 1.80
C PHE A 101 11.27 -8.74 0.54
N ALA A 102 12.13 -9.71 0.23
CA ALA A 102 12.71 -9.80 -1.11
C ALA A 102 11.58 -9.99 -2.14
N HIS A 103 11.70 -9.35 -3.26
CA HIS A 103 10.77 -9.47 -4.38
C HIS A 103 11.53 -9.62 -5.70
N GLY A 104 10.92 -10.36 -6.61
CA GLY A 104 11.36 -10.46 -8.00
C GLY A 104 10.42 -9.64 -8.91
N GLY A 105 10.39 -10.02 -10.16
CA GLY A 105 9.60 -9.40 -11.22
C GLY A 105 10.46 -8.55 -12.14
N GLU A 106 10.01 -8.43 -13.37
CA GLU A 106 10.65 -7.62 -14.42
C GLU A 106 9.66 -6.61 -14.97
N CYS A 107 10.15 -5.44 -15.30
CA CYS A 107 9.37 -4.40 -15.94
C CYS A 107 10.12 -3.82 -17.13
N PRO A 108 9.66 -4.09 -18.38
CA PRO A 108 10.25 -3.50 -19.58
C PRO A 108 9.77 -2.05 -19.84
N GLY A 109 9.29 -1.34 -18.82
CA GLY A 109 8.71 -0.01 -18.93
C GLY A 109 7.19 -0.01 -19.03
N TYR A 110 6.55 -1.18 -18.99
CA TYR A 110 5.09 -1.36 -18.95
C TYR A 110 4.74 -2.72 -18.35
N GLY A 111 3.49 -2.90 -17.93
CA GLY A 111 3.08 -4.20 -17.40
C GLY A 111 1.69 -4.20 -16.78
N ALA A 112 1.44 -5.23 -16.00
CA ALA A 112 0.23 -5.38 -15.22
C ALA A 112 0.33 -4.55 -13.92
N ALA A 113 -0.78 -3.94 -13.53
CA ALA A 113 -1.00 -3.48 -12.17
C ALA A 113 -1.76 -4.59 -11.42
N ILE A 114 -1.08 -5.27 -10.52
CA ILE A 114 -1.68 -6.31 -9.68
C ILE A 114 -2.08 -5.68 -8.35
N ILE A 115 -3.35 -5.81 -7.99
CA ILE A 115 -3.90 -5.29 -6.75
C ILE A 115 -4.59 -6.45 -6.03
N THR A 116 -4.14 -6.77 -4.84
CA THR A 116 -4.67 -7.90 -4.06
C THR A 116 -4.90 -7.51 -2.60
N GLN A 117 -5.94 -8.05 -1.99
CA GLN A 117 -6.16 -7.93 -0.54
C GLN A 117 -5.30 -8.92 0.25
N SER A 118 -4.89 -10.03 -0.39
CA SER A 118 -4.04 -11.04 0.23
C SER A 118 -2.55 -10.67 0.19
N GLY A 119 -1.93 -10.56 1.36
CA GLY A 119 -0.48 -10.37 1.48
C GLY A 119 0.31 -11.54 0.89
N MET A 120 -0.05 -12.77 1.24
CA MET A 120 0.64 -13.97 0.73
C MET A 120 0.60 -14.04 -0.80
N LEU A 121 -0.57 -13.87 -1.39
CA LEU A 121 -0.74 -13.94 -2.85
C LEU A 121 0.09 -12.86 -3.55
N SER A 122 0.17 -11.66 -2.98
CA SER A 122 1.02 -10.59 -3.53
C SER A 122 2.51 -10.98 -3.55
N SER A 123 2.99 -11.62 -2.49
CA SER A 123 4.36 -12.12 -2.42
C SER A 123 4.62 -13.22 -3.47
N ASP A 124 3.70 -14.18 -3.58
CA ASP A 124 3.81 -15.28 -4.56
C ASP A 124 3.85 -14.77 -5.99
N PHE A 125 3.05 -13.75 -6.32
CA PHE A 125 3.10 -13.10 -7.63
C PHE A 125 4.46 -12.49 -7.92
N THR A 126 5.06 -11.77 -6.95
CA THR A 126 6.38 -11.14 -7.17
C THR A 126 7.49 -12.16 -7.38
N MET A 127 7.36 -13.36 -6.82
CA MET A 127 8.33 -14.44 -6.94
C MET A 127 8.04 -15.38 -8.12
N SER A 128 6.95 -15.13 -8.87
CA SER A 128 6.57 -15.94 -10.02
C SER A 128 7.55 -15.77 -11.18
N GLN A 129 7.96 -16.89 -11.78
CA GLN A 129 8.83 -16.92 -12.96
C GLN A 129 8.07 -17.07 -14.28
N ARG A 130 6.79 -16.69 -14.32
CA ARG A 130 5.91 -16.86 -15.48
C ARG A 130 6.01 -15.73 -16.51
N SER A 131 7.03 -14.90 -16.45
CA SER A 131 7.31 -13.81 -17.41
C SER A 131 6.17 -12.80 -17.59
N VAL A 132 5.36 -12.58 -16.55
CA VAL A 132 4.37 -11.49 -16.55
C VAL A 132 5.11 -10.19 -16.19
N PRO A 133 5.12 -9.19 -17.08
CA PRO A 133 5.70 -7.90 -16.76
C PRO A 133 4.82 -7.17 -15.74
N PHE A 134 5.42 -6.71 -14.64
CA PHE A 134 4.73 -5.92 -13.62
C PHE A 134 5.06 -4.44 -13.76
N ALA A 135 4.05 -3.59 -13.81
CA ALA A 135 4.20 -2.15 -13.61
C ALA A 135 4.06 -1.79 -12.14
N TYR A 136 3.03 -2.32 -11.50
CA TYR A 136 2.75 -2.11 -10.08
C TYR A 136 2.29 -3.41 -9.40
N MET A 137 2.72 -3.60 -8.16
CA MET A 137 2.20 -4.61 -7.25
C MET A 137 1.68 -3.90 -6.01
N VAL A 138 0.42 -4.15 -5.66
CA VAL A 138 -0.23 -3.58 -4.47
C VAL A 138 -0.84 -4.68 -3.64
N SER A 139 -0.44 -4.74 -2.37
CA SER A 139 -1.13 -5.48 -1.33
C SER A 139 -1.94 -4.49 -0.51
N ALA A 140 -3.26 -4.46 -0.71
CA ALA A 140 -4.13 -3.44 -0.14
C ALA A 140 -4.54 -3.71 1.31
N GLY A 141 -4.46 -4.97 1.77
CA GLY A 141 -4.84 -5.37 3.14
C GLY A 141 -6.30 -5.07 3.46
N ASN A 142 -6.56 -4.47 4.62
CA ASN A 142 -7.91 -4.16 5.10
C ASN A 142 -8.64 -3.07 4.29
N GLN A 143 -7.92 -2.28 3.49
CA GLN A 143 -8.49 -1.18 2.72
C GLN A 143 -9.28 -0.18 3.59
N SER A 144 -8.67 0.24 4.70
CA SER A 144 -9.37 1.06 5.69
C SER A 144 -9.53 2.52 5.24
N ALA A 145 -8.54 3.04 4.49
CA ALA A 145 -8.59 4.36 3.87
C ALA A 145 -8.51 4.26 2.35
N ILE A 146 -7.34 3.92 1.79
CA ILE A 146 -7.17 3.72 0.35
C ILE A 146 -7.63 2.32 -0.03
N ARG A 147 -8.49 2.23 -1.04
CA ARG A 147 -9.17 1.01 -1.49
C ARG A 147 -8.67 0.55 -2.86
N ILE A 148 -9.07 -0.64 -3.29
CA ILE A 148 -8.79 -1.14 -4.64
C ILE A 148 -9.28 -0.16 -5.70
N GLU A 149 -10.45 0.40 -5.51
CA GLU A 149 -11.08 1.36 -6.42
C GLU A 149 -10.20 2.61 -6.64
N ASP A 150 -9.59 3.11 -5.56
CA ASP A 150 -8.73 4.29 -5.62
C ASP A 150 -7.44 4.00 -6.39
N PHE A 151 -6.85 2.81 -6.19
CA PHE A 151 -5.69 2.37 -6.95
C PHE A 151 -6.01 2.23 -8.44
N ILE A 152 -7.16 1.63 -8.80
CA ILE A 152 -7.57 1.49 -10.20
C ILE A 152 -7.75 2.87 -10.82
N ASP A 153 -8.41 3.79 -10.12
CA ASP A 153 -8.67 5.15 -10.64
C ASP A 153 -7.36 5.89 -10.98
N VAL A 154 -6.41 5.92 -10.06
CA VAL A 154 -5.12 6.59 -10.25
C VAL A 154 -4.28 5.87 -11.33
N LEU A 155 -4.22 4.54 -11.31
CA LEU A 155 -3.40 3.76 -12.22
C LEU A 155 -4.00 3.64 -13.63
N CYS A 156 -5.29 3.90 -13.81
CA CYS A 156 -5.91 4.00 -15.13
C CYS A 156 -5.26 5.07 -16.00
N ASP A 157 -4.78 6.16 -15.40
CA ASP A 157 -4.21 7.29 -16.12
C ASP A 157 -2.71 7.12 -16.42
N ARG A 158 -2.12 5.97 -16.03
CA ARG A 158 -0.72 5.64 -16.27
C ARG A 158 -0.55 4.84 -17.55
N ASP A 159 0.17 5.38 -18.53
CA ASP A 159 0.36 4.73 -19.83
C ASP A 159 1.10 3.40 -19.77
N GLU A 160 1.96 3.22 -18.76
CA GLU A 160 2.69 1.98 -18.52
C GLU A 160 1.81 0.83 -18.03
N VAL A 161 0.62 1.10 -17.48
CA VAL A 161 -0.34 0.06 -17.06
C VAL A 161 -1.13 -0.42 -18.29
N ARG A 162 -1.04 -1.71 -18.59
CA ARG A 162 -1.71 -2.35 -19.73
C ARG A 162 -2.91 -3.20 -19.34
N VAL A 163 -2.94 -3.69 -18.12
CA VAL A 163 -3.97 -4.58 -17.61
C VAL A 163 -4.01 -4.50 -16.09
N PHE A 164 -5.18 -4.67 -15.51
CA PHE A 164 -5.34 -4.84 -14.06
C PHE A 164 -5.58 -6.32 -13.74
N GLY A 165 -4.81 -6.86 -12.80
CA GLY A 165 -5.06 -8.15 -12.15
C GLY A 165 -5.54 -7.90 -10.73
N LEU A 166 -6.73 -8.36 -10.41
CA LEU A 166 -7.34 -8.13 -9.10
C LEU A 166 -7.57 -9.45 -8.38
N HIS A 167 -7.24 -9.51 -7.09
CA HIS A 167 -7.74 -10.52 -6.18
C HIS A 167 -8.57 -9.82 -5.10
N ILE A 168 -9.88 -10.12 -5.10
CA ILE A 168 -10.88 -9.36 -4.34
C ILE A 168 -11.54 -10.27 -3.31
N GLU A 169 -11.39 -9.95 -2.04
CA GLU A 169 -12.13 -10.57 -0.93
C GLU A 169 -13.41 -9.78 -0.63
N ALA A 170 -13.32 -8.44 -0.74
CA ALA A 170 -14.45 -7.54 -0.55
C ALA A 170 -14.28 -6.25 -1.37
N ILE A 171 -15.39 -5.75 -1.92
CA ILE A 171 -15.48 -4.42 -2.52
C ILE A 171 -16.11 -3.49 -1.48
N LYS A 172 -15.41 -2.40 -1.15
CA LYS A 172 -15.87 -1.45 -0.13
C LYS A 172 -16.89 -0.46 -0.69
N ASP A 173 -16.74 -0.05 -1.94
CA ASP A 173 -17.63 0.85 -2.66
C ASP A 173 -17.94 0.31 -4.06
N ALA A 174 -19.08 -0.37 -4.19
CA ALA A 174 -19.49 -0.98 -5.46
C ALA A 174 -19.78 0.08 -6.56
N VAL A 175 -20.23 1.26 -6.18
CA VAL A 175 -20.53 2.35 -7.13
C VAL A 175 -19.23 2.93 -7.68
N GLN A 176 -18.27 3.19 -6.82
CA GLN A 176 -16.94 3.64 -7.25
C GLN A 176 -16.25 2.55 -8.08
N PHE A 177 -16.31 1.28 -7.64
CA PHE A 177 -15.73 0.16 -8.41
C PHE A 177 -16.30 0.07 -9.83
N GLU A 178 -17.64 0.15 -9.99
CA GLU A 178 -18.26 0.19 -11.31
C GLU A 178 -17.75 1.36 -12.16
N SER A 179 -17.64 2.54 -11.57
CA SER A 179 -17.17 3.75 -12.25
C SER A 179 -15.74 3.57 -12.77
N VAL A 180 -14.82 3.12 -11.92
CA VAL A 180 -13.41 2.93 -12.31
C VAL A 180 -13.22 1.75 -13.28
N ALA A 181 -14.02 0.69 -13.17
CA ALA A 181 -14.03 -0.41 -14.14
C ALA A 181 -14.48 0.07 -15.53
N ARG A 182 -15.48 0.93 -15.60
CA ARG A 182 -15.89 1.59 -16.85
C ARG A 182 -14.83 2.52 -17.41
N LYS A 183 -14.10 3.25 -16.54
CA LYS A 183 -12.95 4.09 -16.92
C LYS A 183 -11.85 3.22 -17.55
N ALA A 184 -11.45 2.13 -16.88
CA ALA A 184 -10.46 1.19 -17.38
C ALA A 184 -10.85 0.63 -18.75
N LEU A 185 -12.11 0.20 -18.91
CA LEU A 185 -12.63 -0.31 -20.19
C LEU A 185 -12.54 0.74 -21.32
N LYS A 186 -12.93 1.99 -21.05
CA LYS A 186 -12.85 3.09 -22.03
C LYS A 186 -11.41 3.38 -22.47
N LEU A 187 -10.44 3.20 -21.57
CA LEU A 187 -9.02 3.38 -21.84
C LEU A 187 -8.35 2.13 -22.44
N GLY A 188 -9.12 1.08 -22.73
CA GLY A 188 -8.62 -0.17 -23.30
C GLY A 188 -7.74 -0.98 -22.36
N LYS A 189 -7.92 -0.81 -21.03
CA LYS A 189 -7.19 -1.52 -19.98
C LYS A 189 -8.09 -2.59 -19.34
N PRO A 190 -7.98 -3.85 -19.78
CA PRO A 190 -8.83 -4.91 -19.25
C PRO A 190 -8.57 -5.16 -17.76
N ILE A 191 -9.62 -5.58 -17.05
CA ILE A 191 -9.56 -6.03 -15.66
C ILE A 191 -9.80 -7.55 -15.65
N VAL A 192 -8.89 -8.29 -15.02
CA VAL A 192 -9.03 -9.71 -14.72
C VAL A 192 -9.14 -9.84 -13.22
N ALA A 193 -10.23 -10.41 -12.72
CA ALA A 193 -10.49 -10.55 -11.29
C ALA A 193 -10.69 -12.01 -10.88
N LEU A 194 -10.24 -12.33 -9.68
CA LEU A 194 -10.44 -13.60 -8.97
C LEU A 194 -11.19 -13.35 -7.67
#